data_98948a9b13baa961aa712b84255003b5
#
_entry.id   98948a9b13baa961aa712b84255003b5
#
_cell.length_a   1.000
_cell.length_b   1.000
_cell.length_c   1.000
_cell.angle_alpha   90.00
_cell.angle_beta   90.00
_cell.angle_gamma   90.00
#
_symmetry.space_group_name_H-M   'P 1'
#
loop_
_entity.id
_entity.type
_entity.pdbx_description
1 polymer ?
#
loop_
_entity_poly.entity_id
_entity_poly.type
_entity_poly.pdbx_seq_one_letter_code
_entity_poly.pdbx_strand_id
1 'polypeptide(L)'
;EEVIDHIGNRNVYVFLIICLKIMKKLLLFIAGISILFLAGCYNGNQSHGNEIMGDSLPADPPLGYVIELKPLGNFSHQEAEQLREELVKQLGIIFNKVPKAELEASVFVGDKKEIPASCLYKPRNRYWAGGILKMLHEEHGGNDEIVTIGLTHRDISTSIHGQYNYGIMGLSFRPGDACVVSTFRLKRKDDLWKVTIHEFLHSRGLPHCKKDDLKCLMQDAHSKNTFYMKHGLCEDCKNSLRMIMTHQER
;
A
#
# COMPACT_ATOMS: atom_id res chain seq x y z
N GLU A 1 -26.47 -22.58 5.49
CA GLU A 1 -25.70 -22.59 6.76
C GLU A 1 -24.19 -22.39 6.56
N GLU A 2 -23.59 -22.87 5.46
CA GLU A 2 -22.14 -22.71 5.21
C GLU A 2 -21.67 -21.27 4.83
N VAL A 3 -22.55 -20.39 4.41
CA VAL A 3 -22.20 -19.01 3.96
C VAL A 3 -22.02 -18.04 5.14
N ILE A 4 -22.62 -18.32 6.28
CA ILE A 4 -22.58 -17.43 7.46
C ILE A 4 -21.24 -17.54 8.21
N ASP A 5 -20.60 -18.71 8.20
CA ASP A 5 -19.32 -18.93 8.91
C ASP A 5 -18.11 -18.21 8.27
N HIS A 6 -18.16 -17.94 6.96
CA HIS A 6 -17.03 -17.26 6.28
C HIS A 6 -16.96 -15.75 6.55
N ILE A 7 -18.07 -15.08 6.80
CA ILE A 7 -18.14 -13.62 7.05
C ILE A 7 -17.73 -13.30 8.48
N GLY A 8 -18.13 -14.12 9.45
CA GLY A 8 -17.76 -13.95 10.86
C GLY A 8 -16.25 -14.09 11.12
N ASN A 9 -15.59 -14.97 10.38
CA ASN A 9 -14.18 -15.28 10.57
C ASN A 9 -13.24 -14.18 10.04
N ARG A 10 -13.62 -13.43 9.00
CA ARG A 10 -12.78 -12.38 8.39
C ARG A 10 -12.72 -11.11 9.24
N ASN A 11 -13.83 -10.67 9.78
CA ASN A 11 -13.87 -9.52 10.70
C ASN A 11 -13.12 -9.80 12.01
N VAL A 12 -13.15 -11.06 12.47
CA VAL A 12 -12.36 -11.51 13.64
C VAL A 12 -10.86 -11.47 13.34
N TYR A 13 -10.41 -11.84 12.12
CA TYR A 13 -8.99 -11.78 11.75
C TYR A 13 -8.46 -10.34 11.68
N VAL A 14 -9.19 -9.42 11.07
CA VAL A 14 -8.81 -7.99 11.02
C VAL A 14 -8.77 -7.42 12.44
N PHE A 15 -9.77 -7.71 13.27
CA PHE A 15 -9.82 -7.30 14.66
C PHE A 15 -8.69 -7.90 15.49
N LEU A 16 -8.33 -9.18 15.27
CA LEU A 16 -7.22 -9.84 15.95
C LEU A 16 -5.86 -9.23 15.54
N ILE A 17 -5.67 -8.90 14.27
CA ILE A 17 -4.44 -8.25 13.78
C ILE A 17 -4.29 -6.85 14.40
N ILE A 18 -5.36 -6.08 14.48
CA ILE A 18 -5.37 -4.77 15.12
C ILE A 18 -5.08 -4.91 16.62
N CYS A 19 -5.75 -5.84 17.31
CA CYS A 19 -5.51 -6.12 18.73
C CYS A 19 -4.07 -6.56 19.01
N LEU A 20 -3.48 -7.43 18.16
CA LEU A 20 -2.10 -7.88 18.29
C LEU A 20 -1.09 -6.75 18.10
N LYS A 21 -1.35 -5.80 17.17
CA LYS A 21 -0.51 -4.61 16.97
C LYS A 21 -0.59 -3.66 18.15
N ILE A 22 -1.77 -3.43 18.70
CA ILE A 22 -1.98 -2.61 19.91
C ILE A 22 -1.24 -3.24 21.11
N MET A 23 -1.36 -4.56 21.31
CA MET A 23 -0.66 -5.26 22.37
C MET A 23 0.86 -5.21 22.21
N LYS A 24 1.40 -5.34 20.98
CA LYS A 24 2.85 -5.18 20.71
C LYS A 24 3.34 -3.76 21.06
N LYS A 25 2.58 -2.71 20.67
CA LYS A 25 2.92 -1.31 21.04
C LYS A 25 2.89 -1.11 22.56
N LEU A 26 1.92 -1.69 23.25
CA LEU A 26 1.81 -1.62 24.71
C LEU A 26 2.95 -2.37 25.43
N LEU A 27 3.34 -3.55 24.93
CA LEU A 27 4.48 -4.32 25.46
C LEU A 27 5.82 -3.60 25.27
N LEU A 28 6.03 -2.95 24.11
CA LEU A 28 7.24 -2.14 23.85
C LEU A 28 7.28 -0.91 24.76
N PHE A 29 6.14 -0.28 25.04
CA PHE A 29 6.05 0.85 25.96
C PHE A 29 6.38 0.43 27.41
N ILE A 30 5.89 -0.73 27.86
CA ILE A 30 6.19 -1.27 29.20
C ILE A 30 7.67 -1.69 29.30
N ALA A 31 8.24 -2.30 28.23
CA ALA A 31 9.66 -2.65 28.19
C ALA A 31 10.55 -1.39 28.21
N GLY A 32 10.15 -0.31 27.51
CA GLY A 32 10.88 0.96 27.51
C GLY A 32 10.91 1.63 28.90
N ILE A 33 9.82 1.54 29.67
CA ILE A 33 9.76 2.06 31.04
C ILE A 33 10.67 1.25 31.98
N SER A 34 10.76 -0.08 31.80
CA SER A 34 11.62 -0.94 32.64
C SER A 34 13.11 -0.68 32.41
N ILE A 35 13.52 -0.29 31.21
CA ILE A 35 14.91 0.06 30.89
C ILE A 35 15.32 1.41 31.50
N LEU A 36 14.40 2.36 31.62
CA LEU A 36 14.67 3.66 32.25
C LEU A 36 14.93 3.57 33.76
N PHE A 37 14.43 2.54 34.45
CA PHE A 37 14.66 2.33 35.89
C PHE A 37 15.98 1.60 36.19
N LEU A 38 16.64 0.98 35.22
CA LEU A 38 17.90 0.24 35.40
C LEU A 38 19.17 1.03 35.00
N ALA A 39 19.03 2.23 34.41
CA ALA A 39 20.14 3.04 33.94
C ALA A 39 20.75 3.97 35.02
N GLY A 40 20.41 3.82 36.25
CA GLY A 40 20.78 4.72 37.39
C GLY A 40 21.96 4.29 38.22
N CYS A 41 22.89 3.43 37.82
CA CYS A 41 24.16 3.17 38.52
C CYS A 41 25.12 2.38 37.65
N TYR A 42 25.97 3.01 36.86
CA TYR A 42 27.32 2.50 36.58
C TYR A 42 28.19 3.59 35.91
N ASN A 43 29.12 4.14 36.68
CA ASN A 43 30.25 4.92 36.19
C ASN A 43 31.49 4.02 36.15
N GLY A 44 32.26 4.07 35.06
CA GLY A 44 33.66 3.63 35.16
C GLY A 44 34.27 3.08 33.87
N ASN A 45 35.14 3.89 33.30
CA ASN A 45 36.37 3.61 32.55
C ASN A 45 36.36 3.22 31.04
N GLN A 46 37.08 4.09 30.35
CA GLN A 46 37.53 4.05 28.95
C GLN A 46 38.47 2.89 28.63
N SER A 47 38.32 2.34 27.44
CA SER A 47 39.45 1.85 26.63
C SER A 47 39.11 2.02 25.13
N HIS A 48 40.03 2.69 24.43
CA HIS A 48 39.99 2.87 22.97
C HIS A 48 40.18 1.53 22.26
N GLY A 49 39.22 1.18 21.42
CA GLY A 49 39.35 0.19 20.39
C GLY A 49 38.67 0.72 19.10
N ASN A 50 39.49 1.03 18.08
CA ASN A 50 39.00 1.33 16.74
C ASN A 50 38.39 0.06 16.13
N GLU A 51 37.08 -0.13 16.26
CA GLU A 51 36.35 -1.05 15.40
C GLU A 51 35.76 -0.27 14.22
N ILE A 52 36.21 -0.63 13.04
CA ILE A 52 35.64 -0.19 11.76
C ILE A 52 34.19 -0.70 11.77
N MET A 53 33.24 0.20 12.05
CA MET A 53 31.82 -0.09 11.86
C MET A 53 31.59 -0.34 10.37
N GLY A 54 31.40 -1.62 10.02
CA GLY A 54 30.78 -1.98 8.78
C GLY A 54 29.36 -1.41 8.80
N ASP A 55 29.08 -0.48 7.87
CA ASP A 55 27.75 0.06 7.62
C ASP A 55 26.78 -1.08 7.22
N SER A 56 26.25 -1.78 8.21
CA SER A 56 25.06 -2.58 8.00
C SER A 56 23.90 -1.60 7.86
N LEU A 57 23.42 -1.42 6.63
CA LEU A 57 22.18 -0.69 6.36
C LEU A 57 21.09 -1.16 7.33
N PRO A 58 20.33 -0.24 7.94
CA PRO A 58 19.25 -0.59 8.85
C PRO A 58 18.29 -1.56 8.16
N ALA A 59 17.77 -2.51 8.93
CA ALA A 59 16.79 -3.46 8.42
C ALA A 59 15.62 -2.67 7.80
N ASP A 60 15.10 -3.14 6.64
CA ASP A 60 13.92 -2.54 6.04
C ASP A 60 12.78 -2.58 7.08
N PRO A 61 12.04 -1.47 7.28
CA PRO A 61 10.97 -1.46 8.25
C PRO A 61 9.89 -2.49 7.87
N PRO A 62 9.23 -3.13 8.85
CA PRO A 62 8.12 -4.03 8.58
C PRO A 62 7.00 -3.29 7.85
N LEU A 63 6.17 -4.01 7.09
CA LEU A 63 4.99 -3.43 6.45
C LEU A 63 4.00 -3.00 7.55
N GLY A 64 4.05 -1.72 7.96
CA GLY A 64 3.24 -1.17 9.05
C GLY A 64 1.75 -1.02 8.72
N TYR A 65 1.30 -1.46 7.52
CA TYR A 65 -0.05 -1.23 7.01
C TYR A 65 -0.72 -2.52 6.61
N VAL A 66 -2.05 -2.52 6.74
CA VAL A 66 -2.92 -3.54 6.17
C VAL A 66 -3.44 -3.03 4.83
N ILE A 67 -3.40 -3.85 3.79
CA ILE A 67 -3.89 -3.53 2.45
C ILE A 67 -5.18 -4.31 2.21
N GLU A 68 -6.28 -3.59 2.03
CA GLU A 68 -7.54 -4.16 1.58
C GLU A 68 -7.66 -4.01 0.06
N LEU A 69 -7.83 -5.11 -0.65
CA LEU A 69 -8.22 -5.12 -2.05
C LEU A 69 -9.74 -5.18 -2.15
N LYS A 70 -10.38 -4.12 -2.61
CA LYS A 70 -11.83 -4.01 -2.69
C LYS A 70 -12.33 -4.12 -4.12
N PRO A 71 -12.96 -5.26 -4.51
CA PRO A 71 -13.56 -5.39 -5.83
C PRO A 71 -14.69 -4.38 -6.03
N LEU A 72 -14.68 -3.64 -7.14
CA LEU A 72 -15.67 -2.62 -7.45
C LEU A 72 -16.45 -2.96 -8.73
N GLY A 73 -17.78 -2.87 -8.66
CA GLY A 73 -18.67 -3.04 -9.80
C GLY A 73 -18.52 -4.43 -10.45
N ASN A 74 -17.95 -4.50 -11.64
CA ASN A 74 -17.79 -5.75 -12.39
C ASN A 74 -16.46 -6.49 -12.13
N PHE A 75 -15.62 -6.02 -11.22
CA PHE A 75 -14.43 -6.77 -10.80
C PHE A 75 -14.84 -7.93 -9.89
N SER A 76 -14.32 -9.13 -10.15
CA SER A 76 -14.69 -10.32 -9.38
C SER A 76 -13.79 -10.50 -8.15
N HIS A 77 -14.33 -11.18 -7.13
CA HIS A 77 -13.55 -11.55 -5.94
C HIS A 77 -12.40 -12.50 -6.30
N GLN A 78 -12.61 -13.42 -7.25
CA GLN A 78 -11.59 -14.36 -7.71
C GLN A 78 -10.40 -13.63 -8.37
N GLU A 79 -10.64 -12.61 -9.20
CA GLU A 79 -9.58 -11.80 -9.79
C GLU A 79 -8.82 -11.01 -8.72
N ALA A 80 -9.51 -10.55 -7.68
CA ALA A 80 -8.88 -9.86 -6.56
C ALA A 80 -7.99 -10.79 -5.73
N GLU A 81 -8.39 -12.05 -5.50
CA GLU A 81 -7.55 -13.05 -4.83
C GLU A 81 -6.30 -13.40 -5.67
N GLN A 82 -6.43 -13.56 -6.98
CA GLN A 82 -5.28 -13.75 -7.87
C GLN A 82 -4.30 -12.56 -7.80
N LEU A 83 -4.84 -11.33 -7.79
CA LEU A 83 -4.02 -10.14 -7.62
C LEU A 83 -3.35 -10.11 -6.24
N ARG A 84 -4.06 -10.51 -5.18
CA ARG A 84 -3.53 -10.60 -3.82
C ARG A 84 -2.30 -11.49 -3.75
N GLU A 85 -2.36 -12.68 -4.33
CA GLU A 85 -1.23 -13.63 -4.38
C GLU A 85 -0.01 -12.99 -5.06
N GLU A 86 -0.22 -12.34 -6.21
CA GLU A 86 0.87 -11.66 -6.92
C GLU A 86 1.40 -10.46 -6.14
N LEU A 87 0.54 -9.67 -5.47
CA LEU A 87 0.96 -8.55 -4.64
C LEU A 87 1.83 -8.99 -3.47
N VAL A 88 1.44 -10.03 -2.74
CA VAL A 88 2.25 -10.59 -1.64
C VAL A 88 3.65 -10.97 -2.13
N LYS A 89 3.75 -11.63 -3.28
CA LYS A 89 5.02 -12.00 -3.90
C LYS A 89 5.86 -10.76 -4.24
N GLN A 90 5.26 -9.75 -4.89
CA GLN A 90 5.98 -8.56 -5.33
C GLN A 90 6.36 -7.64 -4.17
N LEU A 91 5.51 -7.51 -3.16
CA LEU A 91 5.82 -6.82 -1.92
C LEU A 91 6.98 -7.51 -1.18
N GLY A 92 7.05 -8.84 -1.20
CA GLY A 92 8.19 -9.60 -0.67
C GLY A 92 9.52 -9.30 -1.35
N ILE A 93 9.50 -8.90 -2.62
CA ILE A 93 10.71 -8.45 -3.34
C ILE A 93 11.09 -7.01 -2.93
N ILE A 94 10.09 -6.15 -2.74
CA ILE A 94 10.29 -4.73 -2.37
C ILE A 94 10.71 -4.62 -0.90
N PHE A 95 10.05 -5.37 -0.02
CA PHE A 95 10.26 -5.41 1.43
C PHE A 95 10.92 -6.73 1.83
N ASN A 96 12.09 -7.02 1.28
CA ASN A 96 12.77 -8.32 1.33
C ASN A 96 13.11 -8.83 2.73
N LYS A 97 13.02 -8.00 3.77
CA LYS A 97 13.23 -8.38 5.16
C LYS A 97 11.95 -8.65 5.94
N VAL A 98 10.78 -8.38 5.35
CA VAL A 98 9.49 -8.69 5.97
C VAL A 98 9.18 -10.17 5.75
N PRO A 99 8.88 -10.94 6.80
CA PRO A 99 8.50 -12.34 6.67
C PRO A 99 7.29 -12.53 5.77
N LYS A 100 7.30 -13.57 4.92
CA LYS A 100 6.20 -13.85 4.01
C LYS A 100 4.85 -13.98 4.73
N ALA A 101 4.81 -14.64 5.88
CA ALA A 101 3.59 -14.80 6.67
C ALA A 101 3.01 -13.44 7.14
N GLU A 102 3.87 -12.45 7.42
CA GLU A 102 3.42 -11.10 7.78
C GLU A 102 2.84 -10.37 6.57
N LEU A 103 3.47 -10.51 5.39
CA LEU A 103 2.91 -9.95 4.14
C LEU A 103 1.58 -10.60 3.77
N GLU A 104 1.45 -11.92 3.91
CA GLU A 104 0.20 -12.64 3.66
C GLU A 104 -0.91 -12.19 4.61
N ALA A 105 -0.58 -11.91 5.88
CA ALA A 105 -1.54 -11.39 6.85
C ALA A 105 -1.87 -9.90 6.64
N SER A 106 -0.99 -9.16 5.97
CA SER A 106 -1.17 -7.72 5.73
C SER A 106 -1.96 -7.41 4.46
N VAL A 107 -2.24 -8.38 3.59
CA VAL A 107 -3.01 -8.17 2.34
C VAL A 107 -4.23 -9.09 2.32
N PHE A 108 -5.41 -8.53 2.22
CA PHE A 108 -6.66 -9.30 2.15
C PHE A 108 -7.62 -8.75 1.09
N VAL A 109 -8.58 -9.57 0.69
CA VAL A 109 -9.67 -9.15 -0.22
C VAL A 109 -10.91 -8.87 0.62
N GLY A 110 -11.41 -7.64 0.52
CA GLY A 110 -12.64 -7.20 1.16
C GLY A 110 -13.90 -7.52 0.34
N ASP A 111 -15.04 -7.20 0.93
CA ASP A 111 -16.33 -7.39 0.26
C ASP A 111 -16.46 -6.50 -0.98
N LYS A 112 -17.14 -7.04 -2.00
CA LYS A 112 -17.43 -6.31 -3.23
C LYS A 112 -18.34 -5.12 -2.98
N LYS A 113 -18.07 -3.99 -3.65
CA LYS A 113 -18.88 -2.76 -3.55
C LYS A 113 -19.22 -2.20 -4.93
N GLU A 114 -20.38 -1.59 -5.05
CA GLU A 114 -20.76 -0.88 -6.27
C GLU A 114 -20.15 0.52 -6.29
N ILE A 115 -19.77 0.97 -7.49
CA ILE A 115 -19.29 2.34 -7.68
C ILE A 115 -20.49 3.27 -7.65
N PRO A 116 -20.51 4.34 -6.82
CA PRO A 116 -21.63 5.25 -6.76
C PRO A 116 -21.98 5.83 -8.14
N ALA A 117 -23.27 5.86 -8.46
CA ALA A 117 -23.75 6.41 -9.73
C ALA A 117 -23.39 7.89 -9.91
N SER A 118 -23.20 8.65 -8.81
CA SER A 118 -22.72 10.03 -8.81
C SER A 118 -21.30 10.18 -9.37
N CYS A 119 -20.49 9.11 -9.36
CA CYS A 119 -19.15 9.13 -9.97
C CYS A 119 -19.18 8.98 -11.50
N LEU A 120 -20.33 8.60 -12.11
CA LEU A 120 -20.41 8.32 -13.53
C LEU A 120 -20.53 9.60 -14.36
N TYR A 121 -19.55 9.86 -15.22
CA TYR A 121 -19.63 10.82 -16.30
C TYR A 121 -20.21 10.15 -17.57
N LYS A 122 -21.53 10.23 -17.73
CA LYS A 122 -22.29 9.53 -18.77
C LYS A 122 -21.75 9.74 -20.20
N PRO A 123 -21.37 10.98 -20.66
CA PRO A 123 -20.96 11.21 -22.04
C PRO A 123 -19.79 10.36 -22.53
N ARG A 124 -18.93 9.89 -21.60
CA ARG A 124 -17.78 9.04 -21.93
C ARG A 124 -17.80 7.69 -21.20
N ASN A 125 -18.89 7.39 -20.51
CA ASN A 125 -19.02 6.18 -19.67
C ASN A 125 -17.78 5.98 -18.76
N ARG A 126 -17.33 7.06 -18.11
CA ARG A 126 -16.18 7.08 -17.21
C ARG A 126 -16.59 7.39 -15.80
N TYR A 127 -15.87 6.83 -14.86
CA TYR A 127 -16.08 7.10 -13.45
C TYR A 127 -15.03 8.05 -12.91
N TRP A 128 -15.47 9.08 -12.18
CA TRP A 128 -14.58 10.04 -11.55
C TRP A 128 -13.86 9.39 -10.36
N ALA A 129 -12.54 9.22 -10.51
CA ALA A 129 -11.69 8.53 -9.53
C ALA A 129 -11.68 9.24 -8.17
N GLY A 130 -11.74 10.57 -8.12
CA GLY A 130 -11.81 11.32 -6.86
C GLY A 130 -13.05 10.99 -6.01
N GLY A 131 -14.20 10.72 -6.63
CA GLY A 131 -15.40 10.27 -5.93
C GLY A 131 -15.27 8.83 -5.41
N ILE A 132 -14.59 7.97 -6.17
CA ILE A 132 -14.28 6.60 -5.74
C ILE A 132 -13.33 6.63 -4.55
N LEU A 133 -12.26 7.44 -4.60
CA LEU A 133 -11.32 7.58 -3.48
C LEU A 133 -12.01 8.04 -2.20
N LYS A 134 -12.94 9.02 -2.31
CA LYS A 134 -13.71 9.47 -1.15
C LYS A 134 -14.53 8.33 -0.53
N MET A 135 -15.22 7.55 -1.35
CA MET A 135 -15.99 6.37 -0.90
C MET A 135 -15.09 5.34 -0.20
N LEU A 136 -13.89 5.09 -0.74
CA LEU A 136 -12.93 4.12 -0.17
C LEU A 136 -12.32 4.61 1.15
N HIS A 137 -12.03 5.91 1.24
CA HIS A 137 -11.57 6.54 2.48
C HIS A 137 -12.59 6.42 3.63
N GLU A 138 -13.87 6.55 3.31
CA GLU A 138 -14.96 6.44 4.28
C GLU A 138 -15.18 4.99 4.76
N GLU A 139 -14.62 3.99 4.09
CA GLU A 139 -14.84 2.56 4.37
C GLU A 139 -14.39 2.16 5.78
N HIS A 140 -13.26 2.68 6.23
CA HIS A 140 -12.68 2.38 7.55
C HIS A 140 -12.65 3.61 8.47
N GLY A 141 -13.51 4.61 8.21
CA GLY A 141 -13.61 5.81 9.03
C GLY A 141 -12.35 6.66 9.07
N GLY A 142 -11.51 6.60 8.02
CA GLY A 142 -10.25 7.33 7.95
C GLY A 142 -9.13 6.70 8.79
N ASN A 143 -9.21 5.40 9.09
CA ASN A 143 -8.09 4.68 9.72
C ASN A 143 -6.95 4.52 8.71
N ASP A 144 -5.89 5.31 8.87
CA ASP A 144 -4.72 5.36 7.99
C ASP A 144 -3.76 4.14 8.13
N GLU A 145 -4.03 3.24 9.08
CA GLU A 145 -3.36 1.94 9.15
C GLU A 145 -3.89 0.93 8.11
N ILE A 146 -5.07 1.21 7.51
CA ILE A 146 -5.65 0.37 6.46
C ILE A 146 -5.65 1.15 5.15
N VAL A 147 -4.98 0.61 4.13
CA VAL A 147 -5.03 1.17 2.78
C VAL A 147 -6.04 0.40 1.95
N THR A 148 -7.14 1.03 1.59
CA THR A 148 -8.16 0.43 0.74
C THR A 148 -7.87 0.70 -0.73
N ILE A 149 -7.68 -0.35 -1.53
CA ILE A 149 -7.41 -0.28 -2.96
C ILE A 149 -8.62 -0.81 -3.73
N GLY A 150 -9.39 0.10 -4.32
CA GLY A 150 -10.51 -0.24 -5.20
C GLY A 150 -10.04 -0.78 -6.54
N LEU A 151 -10.55 -1.94 -6.94
CA LEU A 151 -10.22 -2.65 -8.19
C LEU A 151 -11.41 -2.60 -9.15
N THR A 152 -11.22 -2.14 -10.39
CA THR A 152 -12.31 -2.06 -11.35
C THR A 152 -11.87 -2.33 -12.78
N HIS A 153 -12.81 -2.81 -13.63
CA HIS A 153 -12.64 -2.85 -15.08
C HIS A 153 -13.22 -1.62 -15.79
N ARG A 154 -13.84 -0.69 -15.04
CA ARG A 154 -14.44 0.53 -15.60
C ARG A 154 -13.37 1.54 -15.95
N ASP A 155 -13.61 2.34 -17.00
CA ASP A 155 -12.77 3.49 -17.32
C ASP A 155 -12.88 4.53 -16.22
N ILE A 156 -11.76 4.95 -15.66
CA ILE A 156 -11.69 5.97 -14.60
C ILE A 156 -10.98 7.22 -15.11
N SER A 157 -11.31 8.36 -14.51
CA SER A 157 -10.79 9.66 -14.92
C SER A 157 -10.57 10.59 -13.74
N THR A 158 -9.71 11.58 -13.97
CA THR A 158 -9.47 12.69 -13.05
C THR A 158 -9.36 14.00 -13.83
N SER A 159 -9.15 15.11 -13.15
CA SER A 159 -8.82 16.39 -13.76
C SER A 159 -7.32 16.64 -13.63
N ILE A 160 -6.62 16.87 -14.76
CA ILE A 160 -5.18 17.17 -14.79
C ILE A 160 -4.97 18.46 -15.58
N HIS A 161 -4.28 19.42 -15.02
CA HIS A 161 -3.93 20.70 -15.67
C HIS A 161 -5.13 21.41 -16.33
N GLY A 162 -6.28 21.43 -15.66
CA GLY A 162 -7.50 22.03 -16.18
C GLY A 162 -8.23 21.18 -17.24
N GLN A 163 -7.70 20.06 -17.65
CA GLN A 163 -8.37 19.12 -18.52
C GLN A 163 -9.29 18.21 -17.73
N TYR A 164 -10.58 18.39 -17.89
CA TYR A 164 -11.59 17.54 -17.27
C TYR A 164 -11.65 16.16 -17.90
N ASN A 165 -11.98 15.17 -17.07
CA ASN A 165 -12.26 13.81 -17.52
C ASN A 165 -11.09 13.17 -18.29
N TYR A 166 -9.86 13.43 -17.80
CA TYR A 166 -8.64 12.79 -18.29
C TYR A 166 -8.58 11.34 -17.81
N GLY A 167 -8.50 10.38 -18.75
CA GLY A 167 -8.52 8.95 -18.44
C GLY A 167 -7.20 8.49 -17.85
N ILE A 168 -7.28 7.77 -16.73
CA ILE A 168 -6.14 7.27 -15.95
C ILE A 168 -6.22 5.77 -15.70
N MET A 169 -5.14 5.14 -15.25
CA MET A 169 -5.08 3.74 -14.86
C MET A 169 -5.20 3.57 -13.34
N GLY A 170 -4.79 4.56 -12.57
CA GLY A 170 -4.91 4.59 -11.12
C GLY A 170 -4.87 6.00 -10.57
N LEU A 171 -5.27 6.13 -9.32
CA LEU A 171 -5.20 7.36 -8.53
C LEU A 171 -5.16 6.99 -7.06
N SER A 172 -4.42 7.76 -6.24
CA SER A 172 -4.32 7.59 -4.79
C SER A 172 -4.38 8.94 -4.08
N PHE A 173 -4.83 8.96 -2.83
CA PHE A 173 -4.51 10.05 -1.91
C PHE A 173 -3.02 10.02 -1.57
N ARG A 174 -2.37 11.19 -1.47
CA ARG A 174 -0.90 11.31 -1.35
C ARG A 174 -0.47 12.29 -0.26
N PRO A 175 -0.08 11.85 0.93
CA PRO A 175 -0.29 10.50 1.49
C PRO A 175 -1.77 10.27 1.79
N GLY A 176 -2.14 9.02 2.06
CA GLY A 176 -3.51 8.67 2.47
C GLY A 176 -3.78 7.17 2.44
N ASP A 177 -5.03 6.84 2.65
CA ASP A 177 -5.53 5.48 2.92
C ASP A 177 -6.38 4.90 1.78
N ALA A 178 -6.52 5.60 0.66
CA ALA A 178 -7.36 5.17 -0.45
C ALA A 178 -6.63 5.23 -1.79
N CYS A 179 -6.78 4.16 -2.58
CA CYS A 179 -6.33 4.05 -3.97
C CYS A 179 -7.46 3.48 -4.82
N VAL A 180 -7.47 3.80 -6.11
CA VAL A 180 -8.29 3.12 -7.10
C VAL A 180 -7.47 2.78 -8.33
N VAL A 181 -7.61 1.55 -8.84
CA VAL A 181 -6.90 1.09 -10.03
C VAL A 181 -7.88 0.44 -11.01
N SER A 182 -7.59 0.61 -12.29
CA SER A 182 -8.44 0.11 -13.37
C SER A 182 -7.64 -0.66 -14.43
N THR A 183 -8.19 -1.79 -14.85
CA THR A 183 -7.64 -2.57 -15.97
C THR A 183 -8.03 -2.01 -17.33
N PHE A 184 -8.98 -1.07 -17.40
CA PHE A 184 -9.57 -0.61 -18.67
C PHE A 184 -8.52 -0.14 -19.68
N ARG A 185 -7.49 0.56 -19.21
CA ARG A 185 -6.42 1.14 -20.05
C ARG A 185 -5.15 0.31 -20.09
N LEU A 186 -5.09 -0.80 -19.36
CA LEU A 186 -3.92 -1.68 -19.37
C LEU A 186 -3.81 -2.42 -20.69
N LYS A 187 -2.62 -2.44 -21.29
CA LYS A 187 -2.31 -3.25 -22.48
C LYS A 187 -2.31 -4.75 -22.17
N ARG A 188 -1.87 -5.11 -20.97
CA ARG A 188 -1.83 -6.48 -20.46
C ARG A 188 -2.48 -6.49 -19.07
N LYS A 189 -3.43 -7.36 -18.84
CA LYS A 189 -4.09 -7.49 -17.54
C LYS A 189 -3.10 -7.92 -16.45
N ASP A 190 -2.11 -8.71 -16.80
CA ASP A 190 -1.04 -9.18 -15.91
C ASP A 190 -0.18 -8.05 -15.33
N ASP A 191 -0.25 -6.83 -15.91
CA ASP A 191 0.43 -5.66 -15.37
C ASP A 191 -0.36 -4.95 -14.25
N LEU A 192 -1.54 -5.45 -13.85
CA LEU A 192 -2.40 -4.83 -12.83
C LEU A 192 -1.66 -4.66 -11.49
N TRP A 193 -0.90 -5.67 -11.06
CA TRP A 193 -0.12 -5.57 -9.83
C TRP A 193 0.87 -4.38 -9.84
N LYS A 194 1.41 -4.01 -10.99
CA LYS A 194 2.35 -2.88 -11.13
C LYS A 194 1.65 -1.55 -10.87
N VAL A 195 0.45 -1.37 -11.42
CA VAL A 195 -0.36 -0.17 -11.16
C VAL A 195 -0.78 -0.15 -9.68
N THR A 196 -1.18 -1.29 -9.15
CA THR A 196 -1.63 -1.42 -7.76
C THR A 196 -0.50 -1.04 -6.78
N ILE A 197 0.71 -1.56 -6.97
CA ILE A 197 1.87 -1.17 -6.14
C ILE A 197 2.25 0.29 -6.36
N HIS A 198 2.21 0.81 -7.57
CA HIS A 198 2.49 2.20 -7.88
C HIS A 198 1.57 3.15 -7.08
N GLU A 199 0.25 2.90 -7.11
CA GLU A 199 -0.71 3.71 -6.36
C GLU A 199 -0.59 3.50 -4.85
N PHE A 200 -0.34 2.28 -4.39
CA PHE A 200 -0.06 2.00 -2.99
C PHE A 200 1.16 2.78 -2.48
N LEU A 201 2.26 2.78 -3.20
CA LEU A 201 3.46 3.53 -2.81
C LEU A 201 3.22 5.04 -2.83
N HIS A 202 2.41 5.55 -3.74
CA HIS A 202 1.95 6.93 -3.70
C HIS A 202 1.14 7.24 -2.45
N SER A 203 0.25 6.35 -2.03
CA SER A 203 -0.51 6.55 -0.78
C SER A 203 0.40 6.57 0.46
N ARG A 204 1.60 5.96 0.36
CA ARG A 204 2.62 6.05 1.41
C ARG A 204 3.53 7.28 1.28
N GLY A 205 3.24 8.17 0.33
CA GLY A 205 3.96 9.42 0.13
C GLY A 205 5.14 9.34 -0.84
N LEU A 206 5.41 8.18 -1.47
CA LEU A 206 6.50 8.07 -2.43
C LEU A 206 6.14 8.81 -3.72
N PRO A 207 6.91 9.84 -4.14
CA PRO A 207 6.66 10.57 -5.37
C PRO A 207 7.05 9.78 -6.61
N HIS A 208 6.72 10.30 -7.80
CA HIS A 208 7.25 9.77 -9.05
C HIS A 208 8.78 9.77 -9.06
N CYS A 209 9.35 8.76 -9.75
CA CYS A 209 10.79 8.65 -9.95
C CYS A 209 11.33 9.88 -10.69
N LYS A 210 12.40 10.47 -10.15
CA LYS A 210 13.06 11.63 -10.79
C LYS A 210 14.03 11.23 -11.89
N LYS A 211 14.41 9.95 -11.95
CA LYS A 211 15.25 9.41 -13.04
C LYS A 211 14.39 9.08 -14.25
N ASP A 212 14.93 9.26 -15.43
CA ASP A 212 14.27 8.79 -16.66
C ASP A 212 14.53 7.28 -16.85
N ASP A 213 14.03 6.48 -15.91
CA ASP A 213 14.15 5.03 -15.91
C ASP A 213 12.78 4.38 -16.14
N LEU A 214 12.51 4.01 -17.38
CA LEU A 214 11.26 3.36 -17.77
C LEU A 214 11.00 2.02 -17.07
N LYS A 215 12.02 1.40 -16.46
CA LYS A 215 11.89 0.14 -15.73
C LYS A 215 11.44 0.35 -14.28
N CYS A 216 11.60 1.58 -13.74
CA CYS A 216 11.19 1.89 -12.37
C CYS A 216 9.66 1.92 -12.26
N LEU A 217 9.10 1.23 -11.25
CA LEU A 217 7.66 1.23 -10.98
C LEU A 217 7.11 2.64 -10.76
N MET A 218 7.89 3.53 -10.14
CA MET A 218 7.46 4.90 -9.83
C MET A 218 7.71 5.90 -10.97
N GLN A 219 8.21 5.47 -12.13
CA GLN A 219 8.35 6.35 -13.29
C GLN A 219 6.99 6.83 -13.77
N ASP A 220 6.84 8.14 -13.99
CA ASP A 220 5.63 8.70 -14.59
C ASP A 220 5.37 8.11 -15.97
N ALA A 221 4.14 7.79 -16.24
CA ALA A 221 3.73 7.25 -17.53
C ALA A 221 3.63 8.31 -18.63
N HIS A 222 3.65 9.60 -18.29
CA HIS A 222 3.49 10.74 -19.22
C HIS A 222 2.37 10.50 -20.26
N SER A 223 1.20 10.09 -19.78
CA SER A 223 0.03 9.77 -20.61
C SER A 223 0.17 8.53 -21.50
N LYS A 224 1.25 7.75 -21.37
CA LYS A 224 1.48 6.51 -22.12
C LYS A 224 1.33 5.29 -21.21
N ASN A 225 0.78 4.20 -21.75
CA ASN A 225 0.80 2.94 -21.03
C ASN A 225 2.19 2.30 -21.14
N THR A 226 3.04 2.52 -20.13
CA THR A 226 4.40 1.98 -20.05
C THR A 226 4.55 0.89 -18.98
N PHE A 227 3.48 0.47 -18.30
CA PHE A 227 3.56 -0.50 -17.21
C PHE A 227 4.15 -1.85 -17.64
N TYR A 228 3.99 -2.25 -18.90
CA TYR A 228 4.62 -3.47 -19.43
C TYR A 228 6.16 -3.45 -19.39
N MET A 229 6.77 -2.26 -19.32
CA MET A 229 8.23 -2.08 -19.25
C MET A 229 8.75 -2.05 -17.81
N LYS A 230 7.88 -1.83 -16.82
CA LYS A 230 8.27 -1.66 -15.42
C LYS A 230 8.55 -3.02 -14.78
N HIS A 231 9.58 -3.09 -13.94
CA HIS A 231 9.99 -4.34 -13.30
C HIS A 231 10.13 -4.25 -11.77
N GLY A 232 10.45 -3.07 -11.23
CA GLY A 232 10.65 -2.87 -9.80
C GLY A 232 11.02 -1.43 -9.47
N LEU A 233 11.43 -1.16 -8.24
CA LEU A 233 11.94 0.15 -7.84
C LEU A 233 13.41 0.29 -8.20
N CYS A 234 13.82 1.47 -8.71
CA CYS A 234 15.23 1.82 -8.78
C CYS A 234 15.77 2.12 -7.36
N GLU A 235 17.09 2.12 -7.20
CA GLU A 235 17.73 2.32 -5.89
C GLU A 235 17.34 3.64 -5.21
N ASP A 236 17.20 4.74 -5.96
CA ASP A 236 16.78 6.02 -5.39
C ASP A 236 15.35 5.96 -4.83
N CYS A 237 14.43 5.27 -5.53
CA CYS A 237 13.06 5.09 -5.05
C CYS A 237 13.01 4.14 -3.84
N LYS A 238 13.85 3.11 -3.78
CA LYS A 238 13.99 2.25 -2.60
C LYS A 238 14.50 3.04 -1.40
N ASN A 239 15.53 3.87 -1.57
CA ASN A 239 16.08 4.70 -0.51
C ASN A 239 15.05 5.73 -0.01
N SER A 240 14.32 6.38 -0.93
CA SER A 240 13.25 7.31 -0.57
C SER A 240 12.13 6.62 0.19
N LEU A 241 11.75 5.41 -0.21
CA LEU A 241 10.74 4.61 0.48
C LEU A 241 11.17 4.27 1.91
N ARG A 242 12.43 3.82 2.10
CA ARG A 242 12.98 3.55 3.44
C ARG A 242 12.91 4.78 4.34
N MET A 243 13.30 5.95 3.84
CA MET A 243 13.23 7.20 4.62
C MET A 243 11.79 7.55 5.01
N ILE A 244 10.83 7.42 4.11
CA ILE A 244 9.43 7.69 4.41
C ILE A 244 8.91 6.77 5.52
N MET A 245 9.21 5.47 5.44
CA MET A 245 8.73 4.48 6.41
C MET A 245 9.36 4.68 7.79
N THR A 246 10.66 5.01 7.88
CA THR A 246 11.32 5.29 9.17
C THR A 246 10.84 6.57 9.85
N HIS A 247 10.29 7.54 9.09
CA HIS A 247 9.71 8.76 9.66
C HIS A 247 8.28 8.58 10.18
N GLN A 248 7.56 7.57 9.71
CA GLN A 248 6.20 7.27 10.16
C GLN A 248 6.16 6.48 11.49
N GLU A 249 7.28 5.92 11.93
CA GLU A 249 7.42 5.21 13.21
C GLU A 249 7.73 6.12 14.40
N ARG A 250 7.90 7.43 14.20
CA ARG A 250 8.18 8.43 15.24
C ARG A 250 6.94 9.25 15.57
#